data_442c57849a0470978c1f09140c43f8ac
#
_entry.id   442c57849a0470978c1f09140c43f8ac
#
_cell.length_a   1.000
_cell.length_b   1.000
_cell.length_c   1.000
_cell.angle_alpha   90.00
_cell.angle_beta   90.00
_cell.angle_gamma   90.00
#
_symmetry.space_group_name_H-M   'P 1'
#
loop_
_entity.id
_entity.type
_entity.pdbx_description
1 polymer ?
#
loop_
_entity_poly.entity_id
_entity_poly.type
_entity_poly.pdbx_seq_one_letter_code
_entity_poly.pdbx_strand_id
1 'polypeptide(L)'
;IFVYMLFIKEHSYITFRMKDFSPSKYIVRDIVKVGLPASMSMIIMSFGQLIFNRILVHFSTDAVAAYQIGGRIDMVIFLPIMSISYGLTTLVGMFFGANRMGKAKHIIYYGLSRSFMIAVVTSAIVYLTAPKLVLIFTDIQYIQDTAVTYLRLLSLVYPLVAIAMPAGRILQGFGLGLPTLVITLIRVLLVASPLSLYFIFVFG
;
A
#
# COMPACT_ATOMS: atom_id res chain seq x y z
N ILE A 1 16.19 -5.83 18.05
CA ILE A 1 15.77 -4.56 18.67
C ILE A 1 14.42 -4.74 19.38
N PHE A 2 13.37 -5.29 18.73
CA PHE A 2 12.02 -5.46 19.32
C PHE A 2 12.03 -6.37 20.57
N VAL A 3 12.67 -7.53 20.48
CA VAL A 3 12.85 -8.46 21.61
C VAL A 3 13.63 -7.81 22.76
N TYR A 4 14.68 -7.06 22.45
CA TYR A 4 15.47 -6.34 23.45
C TYR A 4 14.64 -5.28 24.19
N MET A 5 13.82 -4.51 23.46
CA MET A 5 12.95 -3.48 24.07
C MET A 5 11.82 -4.09 24.91
N LEU A 6 11.24 -5.22 24.48
CA LEU A 6 10.14 -5.87 25.21
C LEU A 6 10.60 -6.62 26.45
N PHE A 7 11.75 -7.32 26.40
CA PHE A 7 12.17 -8.25 27.46
C PHE A 7 13.27 -7.71 28.36
N ILE A 8 14.09 -6.75 27.92
CA ILE A 8 15.26 -6.29 28.68
C ILE A 8 15.06 -4.89 29.25
N LYS A 9 14.37 -3.98 28.56
CA LYS A 9 14.18 -2.60 29.03
C LYS A 9 12.89 -2.35 29.82
N GLU A 10 12.06 -3.34 30.05
CA GLU A 10 10.77 -3.26 30.80
C GLU A 10 9.89 -2.05 30.47
N HIS A 11 10.08 -1.44 29.29
CA HIS A 11 9.31 -0.27 28.84
C HIS A 11 7.93 -0.65 28.29
N SER A 12 7.58 -1.95 28.36
CA SER A 12 6.31 -2.46 27.88
C SER A 12 5.46 -2.92 29.06
N TYR A 13 4.21 -2.46 29.08
CA TYR A 13 3.17 -3.00 30.00
C TYR A 13 2.78 -4.47 29.67
N ILE A 14 3.46 -5.09 28.69
CA ILE A 14 3.18 -6.45 28.24
C ILE A 14 4.16 -7.40 28.94
N THR A 15 3.68 -8.13 29.92
CA THR A 15 4.42 -9.25 30.54
C THR A 15 4.00 -10.55 29.86
N PHE A 16 4.97 -11.23 29.21
CA PHE A 16 4.73 -12.52 28.60
C PHE A 16 4.85 -13.63 29.64
N ARG A 17 3.73 -13.99 30.26
CA ARG A 17 3.67 -15.16 31.17
C ARG A 17 2.89 -16.27 30.51
N MET A 18 3.56 -17.37 30.17
CA MET A 18 2.92 -18.56 29.57
C MET A 18 1.75 -19.10 30.41
N LYS A 19 1.77 -18.87 31.75
CA LYS A 19 0.69 -19.30 32.68
C LYS A 19 -0.62 -18.51 32.47
N ASP A 20 -0.54 -17.29 31.94
CA ASP A 20 -1.70 -16.40 31.74
C ASP A 20 -2.27 -16.55 30.33
N PHE A 21 -1.69 -17.45 29.52
CA PHE A 21 -2.17 -17.68 28.14
C PHE A 21 -3.46 -18.49 28.14
N SER A 22 -4.58 -17.83 28.08
CA SER A 22 -5.91 -18.42 27.87
C SER A 22 -6.43 -18.08 26.48
N PRO A 23 -6.42 -19.02 25.52
CA PRO A 23 -6.94 -18.76 24.18
C PRO A 23 -8.46 -18.54 24.23
N SER A 24 -8.91 -17.32 24.02
CA SER A 24 -10.33 -16.98 23.92
C SER A 24 -10.80 -17.11 22.47
N LYS A 25 -11.82 -17.94 22.24
CA LYS A 25 -12.46 -18.07 20.90
C LYS A 25 -12.96 -16.73 20.37
N TYR A 26 -13.35 -15.82 21.25
CA TYR A 26 -13.81 -14.49 20.89
C TYR A 26 -12.68 -13.63 20.30
N ILE A 27 -11.52 -13.61 20.94
CA ILE A 27 -10.33 -12.88 20.47
C ILE A 27 -9.85 -13.45 19.14
N VAL A 28 -9.78 -14.78 19.01
CA VAL A 28 -9.40 -15.44 17.74
C VAL A 28 -10.37 -15.06 16.61
N ARG A 29 -11.69 -15.10 16.90
CA ARG A 29 -12.71 -14.69 15.92
C ARG A 29 -12.53 -13.25 15.45
N ASP A 30 -12.24 -12.33 16.35
CA ASP A 30 -12.05 -10.91 16.00
C ASP A 30 -10.78 -10.70 15.18
N ILE A 31 -9.69 -11.39 15.50
CA ILE A 31 -8.46 -11.37 14.70
C ILE A 31 -8.72 -11.91 13.28
N VAL A 32 -9.41 -13.06 13.19
CA VAL A 32 -9.72 -13.69 11.89
C VAL A 32 -10.68 -12.83 11.07
N LYS A 33 -11.65 -12.19 11.70
CA LYS A 33 -12.64 -11.31 11.02
C LYS A 33 -12.00 -10.14 10.26
N VAL A 34 -10.88 -9.63 10.74
CA VAL A 34 -10.14 -8.53 10.09
C VAL A 34 -8.94 -9.06 9.30
N GLY A 35 -8.20 -10.00 9.87
CA GLY A 35 -6.97 -10.52 9.29
C GLY A 35 -7.20 -11.35 8.03
N LEU A 36 -8.21 -12.23 8.02
CA LEU A 36 -8.49 -13.08 6.86
C LEU A 36 -8.88 -12.25 5.62
N PRO A 37 -9.83 -11.29 5.68
CA PRO A 37 -10.12 -10.42 4.53
C PRO A 37 -8.91 -9.58 4.09
N ALA A 38 -8.11 -9.11 5.03
CA ALA A 38 -6.88 -8.35 4.71
C ALA A 38 -5.86 -9.21 3.95
N SER A 39 -5.65 -10.46 4.38
CA SER A 39 -4.76 -11.41 3.69
C SER A 39 -5.29 -11.77 2.29
N MET A 40 -6.59 -12.01 2.17
CA MET A 40 -7.24 -12.25 0.87
C MET A 40 -7.07 -11.05 -0.07
N SER A 41 -7.16 -9.82 0.43
CA SER A 41 -6.90 -8.61 -0.36
C SER A 41 -5.48 -8.59 -0.92
N MET A 42 -4.48 -8.99 -0.12
CA MET A 42 -3.09 -9.10 -0.57
C MET A 42 -2.91 -10.16 -1.66
N ILE A 43 -3.56 -11.33 -1.51
CA ILE A 43 -3.54 -12.40 -2.51
C ILE A 43 -4.15 -11.90 -3.84
N ILE A 44 -5.29 -11.21 -3.79
CA ILE A 44 -5.94 -10.65 -4.98
C ILE A 44 -5.04 -9.62 -5.67
N MET A 45 -4.39 -8.75 -4.90
CA MET A 45 -3.42 -7.80 -5.46
C MET A 45 -2.24 -8.50 -6.14
N SER A 46 -1.72 -9.58 -5.56
CA SER A 46 -0.64 -10.39 -6.15
C SER A 46 -1.09 -11.05 -7.46
N PHE A 47 -2.30 -11.59 -7.50
CA PHE A 47 -2.87 -12.11 -8.75
C PHE A 47 -3.04 -11.03 -9.81
N GLY A 48 -3.53 -9.85 -9.44
CA GLY A 48 -3.62 -8.69 -10.35
C GLY A 48 -2.25 -8.32 -10.93
N GLN A 49 -1.21 -8.35 -10.10
CA GLN A 49 0.16 -8.07 -10.55
C GLN A 49 0.71 -9.15 -11.50
N LEU A 50 0.37 -10.44 -11.25
CA LEU A 50 0.74 -11.54 -12.16
C LEU A 50 0.05 -11.38 -13.52
N ILE A 51 -1.24 -11.06 -13.55
CA ILE A 51 -1.98 -10.79 -14.79
C ILE A 51 -1.31 -9.63 -15.54
N PHE A 52 -1.05 -8.54 -14.86
CA PHE A 52 -0.43 -7.35 -15.45
C PHE A 52 0.98 -7.64 -16.01
N ASN A 53 1.80 -8.40 -15.29
CA ASN A 53 3.10 -8.83 -15.79
C ASN A 53 2.99 -9.72 -17.04
N ARG A 54 2.03 -10.66 -17.07
CA ARG A 54 1.76 -11.49 -18.26
C ARG A 54 1.40 -10.65 -19.47
N ILE A 55 0.60 -9.62 -19.25
CA ILE A 55 0.22 -8.65 -20.28
C ILE A 55 1.46 -7.92 -20.82
N LEU A 56 2.29 -7.38 -19.94
CA LEU A 56 3.51 -6.65 -20.33
C LEU A 56 4.49 -7.51 -21.13
N VAL A 57 4.66 -8.79 -20.75
CA VAL A 57 5.53 -9.74 -21.50
C VAL A 57 5.04 -9.91 -22.94
N HIS A 58 3.74 -9.82 -23.18
CA HIS A 58 3.20 -9.93 -24.54
C HIS A 58 3.59 -8.76 -25.46
N PHE A 59 3.83 -7.58 -24.88
CA PHE A 59 4.29 -6.41 -25.66
C PHE A 59 5.79 -6.43 -25.93
N SER A 60 6.59 -6.49 -24.88
CA SER A 60 8.04 -6.64 -25.00
C SER A 60 8.71 -6.93 -23.64
N THR A 61 9.88 -7.58 -23.70
CA THR A 61 10.73 -7.78 -22.51
C THR A 61 11.25 -6.46 -21.94
N ASP A 62 11.47 -5.47 -22.80
CA ASP A 62 11.94 -4.14 -22.42
C ASP A 62 10.87 -3.34 -21.65
N ALA A 63 9.58 -3.50 -22.02
CA ALA A 63 8.47 -2.93 -21.27
C ALA A 63 8.38 -3.50 -19.86
N VAL A 64 8.62 -4.80 -19.69
CA VAL A 64 8.70 -5.43 -18.36
C VAL A 64 9.89 -4.87 -17.56
N ALA A 65 11.06 -4.70 -18.18
CA ALA A 65 12.21 -4.13 -17.53
C ALA A 65 11.96 -2.70 -17.07
N ALA A 66 11.38 -1.85 -17.92
CA ALA A 66 11.00 -0.48 -17.59
C ALA A 66 10.00 -0.41 -16.43
N TYR A 67 8.97 -1.27 -16.44
CA TYR A 67 7.99 -1.38 -15.36
C TYR A 67 8.62 -1.81 -14.03
N GLN A 68 9.54 -2.78 -14.05
CA GLN A 68 10.23 -3.25 -12.85
C GLN A 68 11.15 -2.18 -12.25
N ILE A 69 11.84 -1.39 -13.09
CA ILE A 69 12.64 -0.24 -12.66
C ILE A 69 11.74 0.79 -11.98
N GLY A 70 10.64 1.16 -12.65
CA GLY A 70 9.66 2.08 -12.08
C GLY A 70 9.11 1.60 -10.74
N GLY A 71 8.74 0.33 -10.63
CA GLY A 71 8.22 -0.27 -9.40
C GLY A 71 9.21 -0.24 -8.22
N ARG A 72 10.52 -0.34 -8.48
CA ARG A 72 11.55 -0.20 -7.43
C ARG A 72 11.63 1.24 -6.91
N ILE A 73 11.53 2.22 -7.80
CA ILE A 73 11.51 3.64 -7.44
C ILE A 73 10.22 3.94 -6.66
N ASP A 74 9.07 3.46 -7.14
CA ASP A 74 7.77 3.60 -6.48
C ASP A 74 7.79 3.05 -5.06
N MET A 75 8.41 1.89 -4.84
CA MET A 75 8.51 1.28 -3.51
C MET A 75 9.17 2.24 -2.50
N VAL A 76 10.25 2.90 -2.88
CA VAL A 76 10.94 3.86 -2.01
C VAL A 76 10.07 5.08 -1.72
N ILE A 77 9.36 5.57 -2.74
CA ILE A 77 8.48 6.75 -2.64
C ILE A 77 7.27 6.47 -1.75
N PHE A 78 6.72 5.27 -1.81
CA PHE A 78 5.56 4.89 -1.01
C PHE A 78 5.89 4.52 0.44
N LEU A 79 7.16 4.31 0.82
CA LEU A 79 7.54 3.97 2.20
C LEU A 79 6.99 4.95 3.26
N PRO A 80 7.12 6.29 3.12
CA PRO A 80 6.55 7.22 4.09
C PRO A 80 5.03 7.15 4.19
N ILE A 81 4.35 6.99 3.04
CA ILE A 81 2.89 6.89 2.97
C ILE A 81 2.40 5.58 3.62
N MET A 82 3.11 4.48 3.38
CA MET A 82 2.85 3.19 4.05
C MET A 82 3.02 3.31 5.55
N SER A 83 4.08 3.96 6.02
CA SER A 83 4.35 4.14 7.46
C SER A 83 3.23 4.92 8.14
N ILE A 84 2.76 6.01 7.54
CA ILE A 84 1.60 6.77 8.03
C ILE A 84 0.35 5.90 8.02
N SER A 85 0.12 5.13 6.96
CA SER A 85 -1.04 4.25 6.82
C SER A 85 -1.11 3.18 7.92
N TYR A 86 0.02 2.55 8.25
CA TYR A 86 0.10 1.58 9.36
C TYR A 86 -0.12 2.25 10.72
N GLY A 87 0.49 3.43 10.94
CA GLY A 87 0.27 4.22 12.15
C GLY A 87 -1.20 4.62 12.33
N LEU A 88 -1.87 5.02 11.24
CA LEU A 88 -3.30 5.34 11.26
C LEU A 88 -4.17 4.12 11.63
N THR A 89 -3.85 2.93 11.12
CA THR A 89 -4.58 1.70 11.50
C THR A 89 -4.57 1.51 13.02
N THR A 90 -3.39 1.61 13.64
CA THR A 90 -3.22 1.42 15.09
C THR A 90 -3.93 2.51 15.89
N LEU A 91 -3.68 3.79 15.56
CA LEU A 91 -4.24 4.92 16.30
C LEU A 91 -5.78 4.98 16.19
N VAL A 92 -6.31 4.74 14.99
CA VAL A 92 -7.78 4.68 14.78
C VAL A 92 -8.37 3.55 15.59
N GLY A 93 -7.78 2.36 15.58
CA GLY A 93 -8.24 1.21 16.37
C GLY A 93 -8.25 1.52 17.87
N MET A 94 -7.17 2.15 18.39
CA MET A 94 -7.07 2.56 19.78
C MET A 94 -8.16 3.57 20.18
N PHE A 95 -8.35 4.65 19.42
CA PHE A 95 -9.34 5.67 19.75
C PHE A 95 -10.78 5.21 19.53
N PHE A 96 -10.99 4.33 18.54
CA PHE A 96 -12.29 3.70 18.32
C PHE A 96 -12.64 2.76 19.48
N GLY A 97 -11.71 1.88 19.88
CA GLY A 97 -11.91 0.99 21.04
C GLY A 97 -12.10 1.73 22.36
N ALA A 98 -11.47 2.90 22.53
CA ALA A 98 -11.65 3.79 23.69
C ALA A 98 -12.92 4.66 23.61
N ASN A 99 -13.78 4.47 22.61
CA ASN A 99 -15.00 5.26 22.34
C ASN A 99 -14.76 6.78 22.19
N ARG A 100 -13.56 7.16 21.69
CA ARG A 100 -13.13 8.55 21.49
C ARG A 100 -13.15 8.95 20.01
N MET A 101 -14.31 8.88 19.36
CA MET A 101 -14.49 9.14 17.93
C MET A 101 -14.00 10.52 17.47
N GLY A 102 -14.12 11.56 18.32
CA GLY A 102 -13.60 12.89 17.98
C GLY A 102 -12.10 12.90 17.75
N LYS A 103 -11.33 12.20 18.61
CA LYS A 103 -9.88 12.05 18.45
C LYS A 103 -9.53 11.18 17.22
N ALA A 104 -10.28 10.12 16.98
CA ALA A 104 -10.10 9.29 15.79
C ALA A 104 -10.26 10.10 14.50
N LYS A 105 -11.32 10.90 14.37
CA LYS A 105 -11.55 11.79 13.23
C LYS A 105 -10.41 12.79 13.02
N HIS A 106 -9.94 13.42 14.10
CA HIS A 106 -8.83 14.37 14.03
C HIS A 106 -7.54 13.72 13.50
N ILE A 107 -7.20 12.55 14.01
CA ILE A 107 -6.00 11.80 13.55
C ILE A 107 -6.14 11.33 12.11
N ILE A 108 -7.33 10.89 11.69
CA ILE A 108 -7.61 10.51 10.31
C ILE A 108 -7.34 11.70 9.37
N TYR A 109 -7.95 12.86 9.67
CA TYR A 109 -7.77 14.06 8.87
C TYR A 109 -6.31 14.50 8.81
N TYR A 110 -5.62 14.51 9.96
CA TYR A 110 -4.21 14.85 10.04
C TYR A 110 -3.34 13.90 9.21
N GLY A 111 -3.54 12.58 9.37
CA GLY A 111 -2.76 11.58 8.64
C GLY A 111 -2.99 11.61 7.13
N LEU A 112 -4.25 11.74 6.68
CA LEU A 112 -4.57 11.88 5.26
C LEU A 112 -3.96 13.15 4.66
N SER A 113 -4.08 14.28 5.36
CA SER A 113 -3.50 15.56 4.91
C SER A 113 -1.98 15.48 4.79
N ARG A 114 -1.28 14.86 5.77
CA ARG A 114 0.17 14.69 5.73
C ARG A 114 0.61 13.71 4.64
N SER A 115 -0.10 12.61 4.46
CA SER A 115 0.15 11.67 3.36
C SER A 115 0.02 12.35 2.01
N PHE A 116 -1.04 13.15 1.82
CA PHE A 116 -1.25 13.91 0.58
C PHE A 116 -0.13 14.94 0.33
N MET A 117 0.24 15.73 1.35
CA MET A 117 1.34 16.70 1.22
C MET A 117 2.67 16.03 0.85
N ILE A 118 3.03 14.93 1.52
CA ILE A 118 4.23 14.16 1.21
C ILE A 118 4.16 13.65 -0.24
N ALA A 119 3.02 13.12 -0.65
CA ALA A 119 2.84 12.63 -2.02
C ALA A 119 2.96 13.72 -3.07
N VAL A 120 2.44 14.92 -2.84
CA VAL A 120 2.60 16.06 -3.76
C VAL A 120 4.07 16.46 -3.89
N VAL A 121 4.79 16.55 -2.77
CA VAL A 121 6.22 16.89 -2.79
C VAL A 121 7.03 15.80 -3.49
N THR A 122 6.82 14.54 -3.13
CA THR A 122 7.53 13.40 -3.77
C THR A 122 7.16 13.25 -5.23
N SER A 123 5.90 13.49 -5.61
CA SER A 123 5.45 13.53 -7.00
C SER A 123 6.21 14.56 -7.81
N ALA A 124 6.32 15.78 -7.33
CA ALA A 124 7.07 16.85 -8.00
C ALA A 124 8.56 16.49 -8.15
N ILE A 125 9.17 15.97 -7.09
CA ILE A 125 10.57 15.52 -7.13
C ILE A 125 10.76 14.43 -8.19
N VAL A 126 9.92 13.39 -8.18
CA VAL A 126 10.03 12.27 -9.13
C VAL A 126 9.80 12.75 -10.56
N TYR A 127 8.80 13.57 -10.80
CA TYR A 127 8.53 14.12 -12.13
C TYR A 127 9.74 14.83 -12.73
N LEU A 128 10.42 15.65 -11.91
CA LEU A 128 11.59 16.41 -12.33
C LEU A 128 12.87 15.56 -12.43
N THR A 129 13.03 14.58 -11.53
CA THR A 129 14.26 13.78 -11.43
C THR A 129 14.17 12.43 -12.14
N ALA A 130 13.02 12.05 -12.71
CA ALA A 130 12.80 10.77 -13.36
C ALA A 130 13.93 10.34 -14.32
N PRO A 131 14.44 11.20 -15.24
CA PRO A 131 15.53 10.80 -16.13
C PRO A 131 16.80 10.40 -15.37
N LYS A 132 17.16 11.14 -14.32
CA LYS A 132 18.35 10.86 -13.50
C LYS A 132 18.18 9.61 -12.64
N LEU A 133 16.97 9.37 -12.13
CA LEU A 133 16.68 8.18 -11.34
C LEU A 133 16.76 6.90 -12.17
N VAL A 134 16.25 6.94 -13.39
CA VAL A 134 16.28 5.76 -14.29
C VAL A 134 17.69 5.44 -14.76
N LEU A 135 18.54 6.44 -15.00
CA LEU A 135 19.96 6.25 -15.38
C LEU A 135 20.75 5.40 -14.38
N ILE A 136 20.33 5.36 -13.09
CA ILE A 136 20.99 4.53 -12.07
C ILE A 136 20.79 3.03 -12.33
N PHE A 137 19.72 2.66 -13.06
CA PHE A 137 19.29 1.27 -13.22
C PHE A 137 19.60 0.67 -14.59
N THR A 138 19.73 1.48 -15.64
CA THR A 138 19.95 1.01 -17.01
C THR A 138 20.60 2.04 -17.89
N ASP A 139 21.47 1.60 -18.83
CA ASP A 139 22.08 2.43 -19.87
C ASP A 139 21.35 2.31 -21.22
N ILE A 140 20.34 1.43 -21.32
CA ILE A 140 19.62 1.17 -22.56
C ILE A 140 18.59 2.29 -22.79
N GLN A 141 18.82 3.13 -23.81
CA GLN A 141 18.01 4.31 -24.11
C GLN A 141 16.51 4.02 -24.20
N TYR A 142 16.11 2.97 -24.91
CA TYR A 142 14.71 2.60 -25.07
C TYR A 142 14.01 2.29 -23.75
N ILE A 143 14.69 1.56 -22.84
CA ILE A 143 14.17 1.26 -21.49
C ILE A 143 14.10 2.52 -20.65
N GLN A 144 15.09 3.42 -20.78
CA GLN A 144 15.10 4.70 -20.08
C GLN A 144 13.88 5.55 -20.47
N ASP A 145 13.64 5.75 -21.76
CA ASP A 145 12.54 6.60 -22.26
C ASP A 145 11.17 6.05 -21.81
N THR A 146 11.00 4.73 -21.87
CA THR A 146 9.78 4.06 -21.41
C THR A 146 9.59 4.20 -19.91
N ALA A 147 10.64 3.96 -19.11
CA ALA A 147 10.57 4.06 -17.64
C ALA A 147 10.37 5.51 -17.18
N VAL A 148 10.98 6.49 -17.83
CA VAL A 148 10.79 7.92 -17.52
C VAL A 148 9.35 8.35 -17.80
N THR A 149 8.79 7.93 -18.94
CA THR A 149 7.40 8.21 -19.29
C THR A 149 6.45 7.60 -18.28
N TYR A 150 6.67 6.34 -17.91
CA TYR A 150 5.91 5.63 -16.88
C TYR A 150 5.96 6.38 -15.54
N LEU A 151 7.14 6.74 -15.04
CA LEU A 151 7.31 7.45 -13.76
C LEU A 151 6.64 8.83 -13.76
N ARG A 152 6.72 9.56 -14.87
CA ARG A 152 6.06 10.87 -14.99
C ARG A 152 4.54 10.74 -14.96
N LEU A 153 3.97 9.76 -15.66
CA LEU A 153 2.53 9.50 -15.63
C LEU A 153 2.07 9.07 -14.24
N LEU A 154 2.80 8.16 -13.59
CA LEU A 154 2.45 7.71 -12.25
C LEU A 154 2.61 8.80 -11.19
N SER A 155 3.60 9.66 -11.32
CA SER A 155 3.79 10.75 -10.37
C SER A 155 2.55 11.65 -10.25
N LEU A 156 1.80 11.85 -11.33
CA LEU A 156 0.54 12.60 -11.29
C LEU A 156 -0.57 11.90 -10.49
N VAL A 157 -0.47 10.57 -10.36
CA VAL A 157 -1.45 9.75 -9.65
C VAL A 157 -1.09 9.57 -8.17
N TYR A 158 0.18 9.77 -7.77
CA TYR A 158 0.63 9.58 -6.39
C TYR A 158 -0.21 10.31 -5.32
N PRO A 159 -0.62 11.58 -5.51
CA PRO A 159 -1.47 12.26 -4.53
C PRO A 159 -2.81 11.54 -4.28
N LEU A 160 -3.40 10.96 -5.32
CA LEU A 160 -4.66 10.19 -5.22
C LEU A 160 -4.42 8.87 -4.47
N VAL A 161 -3.32 8.16 -4.78
CA VAL A 161 -2.93 6.92 -4.09
C VAL A 161 -2.65 7.18 -2.61
N ALA A 162 -2.05 8.34 -2.28
CA ALA A 162 -1.76 8.74 -0.90
C ALA A 162 -3.00 9.02 -0.04
N ILE A 163 -4.17 9.20 -0.65
CA ILE A 163 -5.45 9.24 0.05
C ILE A 163 -6.07 7.84 0.09
N ALA A 164 -6.10 7.14 -1.04
CA ALA A 164 -6.76 5.85 -1.18
C ALA A 164 -6.14 4.75 -0.31
N MET A 165 -4.80 4.73 -0.21
CA MET A 165 -4.07 3.70 0.52
C MET A 165 -4.28 3.79 2.04
N PRO A 166 -4.11 4.95 2.71
CA PRO A 166 -4.44 5.09 4.12
C PRO A 166 -5.94 4.90 4.40
N ALA A 167 -6.85 5.31 3.49
CA ALA A 167 -8.28 5.11 3.66
C ALA A 167 -8.65 3.62 3.84
N GLY A 168 -8.07 2.73 3.04
CA GLY A 168 -8.23 1.29 3.20
C GLY A 168 -7.70 0.78 4.56
N ARG A 169 -6.60 1.34 5.05
CA ARG A 169 -6.01 1.00 6.34
C ARG A 169 -6.84 1.53 7.52
N ILE A 170 -7.48 2.68 7.38
CA ILE A 170 -8.40 3.24 8.36
C ILE A 170 -9.62 2.32 8.55
N LEU A 171 -10.19 1.78 7.47
CA LEU A 171 -11.27 0.80 7.55
C LEU A 171 -10.86 -0.45 8.36
N GLN A 172 -9.63 -0.94 8.15
CA GLN A 172 -9.08 -2.04 8.95
C GLN A 172 -8.93 -1.66 10.42
N GLY A 173 -8.52 -0.41 10.72
CA GLY A 173 -8.46 0.13 12.08
C GLY A 173 -9.82 0.16 12.78
N PHE A 174 -10.91 0.37 12.08
CA PHE A 174 -12.28 0.24 12.59
C PHE A 174 -12.76 -1.21 12.72
N GLY A 175 -11.94 -2.21 12.40
CA GLY A 175 -12.33 -3.62 12.40
C GLY A 175 -13.15 -4.04 11.17
N LEU A 176 -13.21 -3.18 10.14
CA LEU A 176 -13.96 -3.39 8.90
C LEU A 176 -13.07 -4.01 7.82
N GLY A 177 -12.70 -5.28 7.99
CA GLY A 177 -11.87 -6.01 7.02
C GLY A 177 -12.61 -6.35 5.71
N LEU A 178 -13.87 -6.76 5.79
CA LEU A 178 -14.69 -7.15 4.63
C LEU A 178 -14.87 -6.01 3.61
N PRO A 179 -15.24 -4.77 3.96
CA PRO A 179 -15.31 -3.67 3.02
C PRO A 179 -14.01 -3.42 2.27
N THR A 180 -12.86 -3.55 2.94
CA THR A 180 -11.55 -3.41 2.30
C THR A 180 -11.30 -4.49 1.25
N LEU A 181 -11.70 -5.74 1.53
CA LEU A 181 -11.63 -6.84 0.59
C LEU A 181 -12.52 -6.58 -0.64
N VAL A 182 -13.78 -6.17 -0.43
CA VAL A 182 -14.73 -5.90 -1.53
C VAL A 182 -14.21 -4.78 -2.43
N ILE A 183 -13.74 -3.67 -1.85
CA ILE A 183 -13.14 -2.56 -2.61
C ILE A 183 -11.93 -3.05 -3.42
N THR A 184 -11.08 -3.90 -2.85
CA THR A 184 -9.92 -4.46 -3.55
C THR A 184 -10.34 -5.39 -4.70
N LEU A 185 -11.34 -6.24 -4.49
CA LEU A 185 -11.90 -7.10 -5.53
C LEU A 185 -12.45 -6.29 -6.71
N ILE A 186 -13.30 -5.30 -6.43
CA ILE A 186 -13.85 -4.42 -7.46
C ILE A 186 -12.73 -3.72 -8.22
N ARG A 187 -11.79 -3.12 -7.52
CA ARG A 187 -10.68 -2.39 -8.14
C ARG A 187 -9.81 -3.28 -9.03
N VAL A 188 -9.42 -4.45 -8.55
CA VAL A 188 -8.48 -5.33 -9.27
C VAL A 188 -9.18 -6.13 -10.36
N LEU A 189 -10.32 -6.80 -10.05
CA LEU A 189 -10.96 -7.73 -10.97
C LEU A 189 -11.93 -7.05 -11.93
N LEU A 190 -12.68 -6.03 -11.47
CA LEU A 190 -13.71 -5.40 -12.30
C LEU A 190 -13.23 -4.13 -13.01
N VAL A 191 -12.16 -3.49 -12.51
CA VAL A 191 -11.66 -2.25 -13.13
C VAL A 191 -10.28 -2.48 -13.76
N ALA A 192 -9.27 -2.83 -12.97
CA ALA A 192 -7.90 -2.87 -13.47
C ALA A 192 -7.68 -3.97 -14.51
N SER A 193 -8.15 -5.21 -14.26
CA SER A 193 -7.93 -6.33 -15.19
C SER A 193 -8.69 -6.17 -16.52
N PRO A 194 -10.01 -5.84 -16.55
CA PRO A 194 -10.71 -5.65 -17.82
C PRO A 194 -10.20 -4.44 -18.60
N LEU A 195 -9.86 -3.35 -17.89
CA LEU A 195 -9.32 -2.16 -18.52
C LEU A 195 -7.96 -2.43 -19.18
N SER A 196 -7.08 -3.17 -18.49
CA SER A 196 -5.79 -3.59 -19.05
C SER A 196 -5.98 -4.47 -20.29
N LEU A 197 -6.91 -5.43 -20.25
CA LEU A 197 -7.23 -6.27 -21.40
C LEU A 197 -7.83 -5.46 -22.55
N TYR A 198 -8.73 -4.53 -22.26
CA TYR A 198 -9.33 -3.67 -23.28
C TYR A 198 -8.25 -2.85 -24.00
N PHE A 199 -7.31 -2.24 -23.27
CA PHE A 199 -6.21 -1.49 -23.86
C PHE A 199 -5.31 -2.35 -24.75
N ILE A 200 -5.10 -3.62 -24.42
CA ILE A 200 -4.37 -4.57 -25.27
C ILE A 200 -5.10 -4.80 -26.60
N PHE A 201 -6.43 -5.06 -26.55
CA PHE A 201 -7.18 -5.35 -27.75
C PHE A 201 -7.37 -4.15 -28.67
N VAL A 202 -7.31 -2.92 -28.14
CA VAL A 202 -7.53 -1.69 -28.91
C VAL A 202 -6.23 -1.07 -29.42
N PHE A 203 -5.13 -1.19 -28.68
CA PHE A 203 -3.86 -0.51 -28.99
C PHE A 203 -2.66 -1.47 -29.18
N GLY A 204 -2.83 -2.77 -28.98
CA GLY A 204 -1.83 -3.82 -29.23
C GLY A 204 -2.08 -4.47 -30.55
#